data_03e44edd054edda292fe9f232a23944d
#
_entry.id   03e44edd054edda292fe9f232a23944d
#
_cell.length_a   1.000
_cell.length_b   1.000
_cell.length_c   1.000
_cell.angle_alpha   90.00
_cell.angle_beta   90.00
_cell.angle_gamma   90.00
#
_symmetry.space_group_name_H-M   'P 1'
#
loop_
_entity.id
_entity.type
_entity.pdbx_description
1 polymer ?
#
loop_
_entity_poly.entity_id
_entity_poly.type
_entity_poly.pdbx_seq_one_letter_code
_entity_poly.pdbx_strand_id
1 'polypeptide(L)'
;MNETQELQSALDSLSPAGLSYQEWCTVGMALKEAGQPVSLWDDWSRRDASRYHPGECARKWESFHGSGTPVTVSSIFALARAHGWQGLPDRELDWNDEIDARPLVDPGWVEAEETDVLPIPEDWDPAGQLIQYLQALFEPAENVGYVTESWEKDGKWLPSRGSWSRTAGELIQELSKCGGDLGKVLGDWQPAAGAWIRFNPLDGKGCKNDNVTEYRFALVESDSVPLPKQKALMEALQLPCAAMVYSGGKSIHAIVRVDAADYGEYRRRVEYLYEVCRKNGLEPDTQNKNPSRLSRMPGITRGSSKQYLLGVNLGQPSFEAWQAWVEGQTDDLPDTESLAASWGHLPELSPPLIEGVLRQGHKMLLAGPSKAGKSFALIELSICIAEGAKWLGRWACAPGRVLYVNLELDRASCLHRFADVYQALGLPPDHVDRIDL
;
A
#
# COMPACT_ATOMS: atom_id res chain seq x y z
N MET A 1 -4.31 9.85 -17.13
CA MET A 1 -5.48 10.65 -17.59
C MET A 1 -5.05 11.49 -18.76
N ASN A 2 -5.84 11.54 -19.81
CA ASN A 2 -5.43 12.24 -21.03
C ASN A 2 -5.64 13.76 -20.79
N GLU A 3 -4.57 14.54 -20.79
CA GLU A 3 -4.55 16.00 -20.65
C GLU A 3 -5.59 16.68 -21.58
N THR A 4 -5.90 16.04 -22.69
CA THR A 4 -6.95 16.43 -23.64
C THR A 4 -8.37 16.36 -23.02
N GLN A 5 -8.66 15.42 -22.16
CA GLN A 5 -9.99 15.28 -21.53
C GLN A 5 -10.18 16.32 -20.41
N GLU A 6 -9.12 16.64 -19.69
CA GLU A 6 -9.13 17.66 -18.65
C GLU A 6 -9.29 19.06 -19.27
N LEU A 7 -8.58 19.33 -20.36
CA LEU A 7 -8.71 20.55 -21.16
C LEU A 7 -10.13 20.72 -21.70
N GLN A 8 -10.71 19.66 -22.26
CA GLN A 8 -12.09 19.71 -22.78
C GLN A 8 -13.11 19.99 -21.67
N SER A 9 -12.97 19.36 -20.50
CA SER A 9 -13.84 19.59 -19.34
C SER A 9 -13.74 21.04 -18.83
N ALA A 10 -12.53 21.58 -18.75
CA ALA A 10 -12.31 22.97 -18.37
C ALA A 10 -12.97 23.94 -19.34
N LEU A 11 -12.83 23.72 -20.66
CA LEU A 11 -13.48 24.52 -21.71
C LEU A 11 -15.00 24.40 -21.67
N ASP A 12 -15.52 23.22 -21.36
CA ASP A 12 -16.97 22.99 -21.26
C ASP A 12 -17.59 23.70 -20.06
N SER A 13 -16.83 23.86 -18.97
CA SER A 13 -17.25 24.60 -17.79
C SER A 13 -17.21 26.13 -17.98
N LEU A 14 -16.38 26.63 -18.91
CA LEU A 14 -16.23 28.04 -19.19
C LEU A 14 -17.27 28.50 -20.23
N SER A 15 -18.10 29.46 -19.83
CA SER A 15 -18.99 30.13 -20.75
C SER A 15 -18.27 31.34 -21.38
N PRO A 16 -18.05 31.38 -22.70
CA PRO A 16 -17.41 32.54 -23.34
C PRO A 16 -18.18 33.83 -23.12
N ALA A 17 -19.51 33.78 -22.93
CA ALA A 17 -20.35 34.93 -22.60
C ALA A 17 -20.04 35.56 -21.23
N GLY A 18 -19.51 34.80 -20.29
CA GLY A 18 -19.11 35.26 -18.96
C GLY A 18 -17.69 35.83 -18.87
N LEU A 19 -16.90 35.73 -19.95
CA LEU A 19 -15.51 36.17 -19.98
C LEU A 19 -15.35 37.55 -20.56
N SER A 20 -14.34 38.29 -20.04
CA SER A 20 -13.85 39.50 -20.68
C SER A 20 -13.16 39.18 -22.02
N TYR A 21 -12.99 40.19 -22.86
CA TYR A 21 -12.27 40.04 -24.14
C TYR A 21 -10.81 39.54 -23.93
N GLN A 22 -10.17 39.97 -22.86
CA GLN A 22 -8.80 39.57 -22.54
C GLN A 22 -8.72 38.10 -22.14
N GLU A 23 -9.65 37.62 -21.32
CA GLU A 23 -9.74 36.21 -20.91
C GLU A 23 -10.08 35.33 -22.12
N TRP A 24 -10.97 35.77 -23.01
CA TRP A 24 -11.26 35.08 -24.26
C TRP A 24 -10.01 34.94 -25.13
N CYS A 25 -9.18 36.02 -25.26
CA CYS A 25 -7.89 35.95 -25.95
C CYS A 25 -6.91 34.98 -25.22
N THR A 26 -6.91 34.97 -23.89
CA THR A 26 -6.05 34.06 -23.10
C THR A 26 -6.36 32.61 -23.41
N VAL A 27 -7.64 32.24 -23.52
CA VAL A 27 -8.05 30.89 -23.92
C VAL A 27 -7.51 30.56 -25.32
N GLY A 28 -7.67 31.47 -26.31
CA GLY A 28 -7.15 31.25 -27.64
C GLY A 28 -5.63 31.11 -27.71
N MET A 29 -4.88 31.93 -26.97
CA MET A 29 -3.41 31.84 -26.90
C MET A 29 -2.96 30.53 -26.28
N ALA A 30 -3.59 30.10 -25.18
CA ALA A 30 -3.27 28.86 -24.49
C ALA A 30 -3.54 27.62 -25.37
N LEU A 31 -4.65 27.61 -26.10
CA LEU A 31 -4.96 26.54 -27.06
C LEU A 31 -3.96 26.49 -28.22
N LYS A 32 -3.53 27.64 -28.73
CA LYS A 32 -2.52 27.73 -29.77
C LYS A 32 -1.17 27.19 -29.30
N GLU A 33 -0.74 27.58 -28.09
CA GLU A 33 0.50 27.12 -27.49
C GLU A 33 0.48 25.61 -27.25
N ALA A 34 -0.69 25.06 -26.89
CA ALA A 34 -0.90 23.61 -26.72
C ALA A 34 -1.03 22.84 -28.05
N GLY A 35 -0.82 23.48 -29.20
CA GLY A 35 -0.92 22.83 -30.51
C GLY A 35 -2.33 22.40 -30.90
N GLN A 36 -3.37 22.95 -30.26
CA GLN A 36 -4.76 22.65 -30.58
C GLN A 36 -5.17 23.38 -31.88
N PRO A 37 -6.14 22.85 -32.65
CA PRO A 37 -6.61 23.49 -33.84
C PRO A 37 -7.47 24.73 -33.51
N VAL A 38 -7.39 25.77 -34.34
CA VAL A 38 -8.21 27.00 -34.22
C VAL A 38 -9.71 26.70 -34.20
N SER A 39 -10.15 25.61 -34.84
CA SER A 39 -11.56 25.19 -34.84
C SER A 39 -12.08 24.90 -33.42
N LEU A 40 -11.25 24.40 -32.53
CA LEU A 40 -11.64 24.15 -31.15
C LEU A 40 -12.01 25.44 -30.42
N TRP A 41 -11.23 26.52 -30.64
CA TRP A 41 -11.51 27.82 -30.06
C TRP A 41 -12.72 28.51 -30.73
N ASP A 42 -12.88 28.36 -32.05
CA ASP A 42 -14.00 28.89 -32.78
C ASP A 42 -15.33 28.23 -32.37
N ASP A 43 -15.37 26.91 -32.29
CA ASP A 43 -16.56 26.16 -31.86
C ASP A 43 -16.93 26.47 -30.40
N TRP A 44 -15.94 26.62 -29.51
CA TRP A 44 -16.18 27.05 -28.13
C TRP A 44 -16.70 28.50 -28.09
N SER A 45 -16.14 29.43 -28.89
CA SER A 45 -16.56 30.84 -28.95
C SER A 45 -17.99 31.01 -29.47
N ARG A 46 -18.47 30.12 -30.35
CA ARG A 46 -19.86 30.12 -30.86
C ARG A 46 -20.94 30.01 -29.79
N ARG A 47 -20.56 29.53 -28.59
CA ARG A 47 -21.48 29.44 -27.44
C ARG A 47 -21.93 30.83 -26.95
N ASP A 48 -21.22 31.89 -27.31
CA ASP A 48 -21.66 33.29 -27.13
C ASP A 48 -22.25 33.88 -28.43
N ALA A 49 -23.47 33.52 -28.71
CA ALA A 49 -24.16 33.99 -29.93
C ALA A 49 -24.28 35.51 -30.04
N SER A 50 -24.15 36.24 -28.93
CA SER A 50 -24.29 37.69 -28.89
C SER A 50 -23.03 38.44 -29.33
N ARG A 51 -21.85 37.89 -29.09
CA ARG A 51 -20.54 38.49 -29.40
C ARG A 51 -19.75 37.72 -30.47
N TYR A 52 -20.24 36.57 -30.90
CA TYR A 52 -19.54 35.75 -31.88
C TYR A 52 -19.64 36.36 -33.28
N HIS A 53 -18.51 36.57 -33.94
CA HIS A 53 -18.41 36.97 -35.32
C HIS A 53 -17.66 35.91 -36.14
N PRO A 54 -18.29 35.35 -37.20
CA PRO A 54 -17.63 34.35 -38.03
C PRO A 54 -16.28 34.82 -38.59
N GLY A 55 -15.23 33.97 -38.43
CA GLY A 55 -13.89 34.25 -38.89
C GLY A 55 -13.04 35.18 -37.99
N GLU A 56 -13.58 35.67 -36.88
CA GLU A 56 -12.84 36.49 -35.92
C GLU A 56 -11.76 35.66 -35.21
N CYS A 57 -12.08 34.44 -34.75
CA CYS A 57 -11.14 33.54 -34.13
C CYS A 57 -9.94 33.25 -35.04
N ALA A 58 -10.15 32.95 -36.31
CA ALA A 58 -9.08 32.68 -37.26
C ALA A 58 -8.15 33.91 -37.45
N ARG A 59 -8.72 35.11 -37.66
CA ARG A 59 -7.93 36.35 -37.79
C ARG A 59 -7.12 36.65 -36.51
N LYS A 60 -7.72 36.45 -35.37
CA LYS A 60 -7.07 36.71 -34.08
C LYS A 60 -5.98 35.68 -33.79
N TRP A 61 -6.23 34.41 -34.13
CA TRP A 61 -5.27 33.31 -33.99
C TRP A 61 -3.94 33.57 -34.70
N GLU A 62 -4.01 34.13 -35.94
CA GLU A 62 -2.81 34.50 -36.68
C GLU A 62 -2.02 35.63 -36.00
N SER A 63 -2.69 36.51 -35.27
CA SER A 63 -2.04 37.62 -34.55
C SER A 63 -1.36 37.20 -33.23
N PHE A 64 -1.57 35.98 -32.76
CA PHE A 64 -0.90 35.48 -31.57
C PHE A 64 0.55 35.13 -31.92
N HIS A 65 1.46 36.04 -31.60
CA HIS A 65 2.90 35.82 -31.69
C HIS A 65 3.44 35.66 -30.28
N GLY A 66 4.37 34.72 -30.09
CA GLY A 66 4.91 34.38 -28.75
C GLY A 66 5.43 35.63 -28.03
N SER A 67 5.02 35.81 -26.80
CA SER A 67 5.55 36.82 -25.87
C SER A 67 6.51 36.13 -24.89
N GLY A 68 7.35 36.92 -24.20
CA GLY A 68 8.36 36.41 -23.29
C GLY A 68 7.84 35.59 -22.09
N THR A 69 6.52 35.53 -21.89
CA THR A 69 5.86 34.67 -20.93
C THR A 69 4.75 33.90 -21.66
N PRO A 70 4.93 32.61 -21.96
CA PRO A 70 3.94 31.81 -22.67
C PRO A 70 2.66 31.66 -21.84
N VAL A 71 1.50 31.85 -22.49
CA VAL A 71 0.20 31.54 -21.92
C VAL A 71 -0.10 30.10 -22.25
N THR A 72 -0.09 29.24 -21.21
CA THR A 72 -0.21 27.79 -21.36
C THR A 72 -1.61 27.28 -20.97
N VAL A 73 -1.88 25.99 -21.18
CA VAL A 73 -3.12 25.30 -20.77
C VAL A 73 -3.42 25.53 -19.27
N SER A 74 -2.40 25.69 -18.44
CA SER A 74 -2.56 26.04 -17.02
C SER A 74 -3.34 27.35 -16.81
N SER A 75 -3.28 28.29 -17.78
CA SER A 75 -4.06 29.53 -17.74
C SER A 75 -5.56 29.27 -17.95
N ILE A 76 -5.92 28.30 -18.80
CA ILE A 76 -7.32 27.86 -19.00
C ILE A 76 -7.82 27.19 -17.70
N PHE A 77 -7.04 26.33 -17.08
CA PHE A 77 -7.42 25.69 -15.82
C PHE A 77 -7.58 26.70 -14.67
N ALA A 78 -6.69 27.69 -14.58
CA ALA A 78 -6.81 28.76 -13.59
C ALA A 78 -8.10 29.57 -13.79
N LEU A 79 -8.40 29.89 -15.05
CA LEU A 79 -9.60 30.63 -15.41
C LEU A 79 -10.87 29.81 -15.12
N ALA A 80 -10.87 28.54 -15.49
CA ALA A 80 -11.98 27.63 -15.24
C ALA A 80 -12.26 27.49 -13.72
N ARG A 81 -11.21 27.35 -12.90
CA ARG A 81 -11.33 27.31 -11.43
C ARG A 81 -11.89 28.62 -10.86
N ALA A 82 -11.47 29.78 -11.38
CA ALA A 82 -12.02 31.06 -10.96
C ALA A 82 -13.52 31.19 -11.28
N HIS A 83 -14.01 30.47 -12.29
CA HIS A 83 -15.41 30.40 -12.69
C HIS A 83 -16.15 29.17 -12.14
N GLY A 84 -15.60 28.49 -11.11
CA GLY A 84 -16.28 27.43 -10.37
C GLY A 84 -16.03 26.01 -10.87
N TRP A 85 -15.12 25.81 -11.85
CA TRP A 85 -14.71 24.46 -12.25
C TRP A 85 -13.83 23.81 -11.16
N GLN A 86 -14.23 22.67 -10.69
CA GLN A 86 -13.53 21.93 -9.62
C GLN A 86 -12.52 20.87 -10.15
N GLY A 87 -12.23 20.92 -11.42
CA GLY A 87 -11.52 19.86 -12.12
C GLY A 87 -12.54 18.93 -12.81
N LEU A 88 -12.04 18.00 -13.63
CA LEU A 88 -12.82 16.78 -13.80
C LEU A 88 -13.08 16.30 -12.38
N PRO A 89 -14.31 15.90 -12.01
CA PRO A 89 -14.43 15.07 -10.85
C PRO A 89 -13.32 14.04 -11.05
N ASP A 90 -12.40 13.91 -10.06
CA ASP A 90 -11.61 12.72 -10.03
C ASP A 90 -12.65 11.66 -10.31
N ARG A 91 -12.64 11.13 -11.51
CA ARG A 91 -13.16 9.82 -11.70
C ARG A 91 -12.18 9.05 -10.83
N GLU A 92 -12.51 9.04 -9.55
CA GLU A 92 -12.24 7.86 -8.78
C GLU A 92 -12.76 6.80 -9.72
N LEU A 93 -11.87 6.27 -10.54
CA LEU A 93 -11.96 4.87 -10.88
C LEU A 93 -12.17 4.34 -9.49
N ASP A 94 -13.36 3.79 -9.27
CA ASP A 94 -13.74 3.27 -7.97
C ASP A 94 -12.84 2.06 -7.74
N TRP A 95 -11.57 2.36 -7.47
CA TRP A 95 -10.52 1.40 -7.12
C TRP A 95 -10.84 0.78 -5.76
N ASN A 96 -11.85 1.33 -5.05
CA ASN A 96 -12.39 0.72 -3.86
C ASN A 96 -13.03 -0.65 -4.15
N ASP A 97 -13.53 -0.86 -5.36
CA ASP A 97 -14.01 -2.18 -5.80
C ASP A 97 -12.86 -3.10 -6.27
N GLU A 98 -11.68 -2.55 -6.63
CA GLU A 98 -10.53 -3.33 -7.11
C GLU A 98 -9.36 -3.41 -6.11
N ILE A 99 -9.26 -2.48 -5.16
CA ILE A 99 -8.30 -2.59 -4.06
C ILE A 99 -8.97 -3.41 -2.95
N ASP A 100 -8.85 -4.71 -3.02
CA ASP A 100 -9.20 -5.63 -1.92
C ASP A 100 -8.16 -5.53 -0.79
N ALA A 101 -7.96 -4.30 -0.31
CA ALA A 101 -7.10 -4.03 0.83
C ALA A 101 -7.86 -4.37 2.10
N ARG A 102 -7.93 -5.65 2.43
CA ARG A 102 -8.51 -6.15 3.69
C ARG A 102 -7.60 -5.80 4.86
N PRO A 103 -8.13 -5.77 6.09
CA PRO A 103 -7.30 -5.75 7.28
C PRO A 103 -6.43 -7.00 7.31
N LEU A 104 -5.12 -6.83 7.08
CA LEU A 104 -4.11 -7.91 7.14
C LEU A 104 -3.59 -8.09 8.56
N VAL A 105 -3.66 -7.01 9.32
CA VAL A 105 -3.16 -6.92 10.69
C VAL A 105 -4.26 -6.30 11.54
N ASP A 106 -4.56 -6.91 12.69
CA ASP A 106 -5.38 -6.25 13.70
C ASP A 106 -4.50 -5.26 14.47
N PRO A 107 -4.72 -3.93 14.31
CA PRO A 107 -3.92 -2.93 15.01
C PRO A 107 -4.03 -3.02 16.54
N GLY A 108 -5.06 -3.68 17.05
CA GLY A 108 -5.26 -3.93 18.47
C GLY A 108 -4.35 -5.05 19.02
N TRP A 109 -3.90 -5.95 18.16
CA TRP A 109 -3.05 -7.11 18.52
C TRP A 109 -1.58 -6.90 18.19
N VAL A 110 -1.26 -5.81 17.50
CA VAL A 110 0.15 -5.45 17.26
C VAL A 110 0.72 -4.95 18.57
N GLU A 111 1.56 -5.78 19.18
CA GLU A 111 2.31 -5.41 20.37
C GLU A 111 3.31 -4.31 20.03
N ALA A 112 3.30 -3.24 20.82
CA ALA A 112 4.29 -2.17 20.75
C ALA A 112 4.77 -1.91 22.18
N GLU A 113 6.08 -1.80 22.35
CA GLU A 113 6.62 -1.39 23.65
C GLU A 113 6.10 0.03 23.98
N GLU A 114 5.64 0.23 25.23
CA GLU A 114 5.06 1.51 25.69
C GLU A 114 6.10 2.65 25.83
N THR A 115 7.24 2.53 25.18
CA THR A 115 8.27 3.57 25.20
C THR A 115 8.07 4.54 24.06
N ASP A 116 7.78 5.80 24.37
CA ASP A 116 7.65 6.90 23.41
C ASP A 116 8.98 7.28 22.72
N VAL A 117 10.08 6.65 23.09
CA VAL A 117 11.42 6.97 22.59
C VAL A 117 12.09 5.74 22.03
N LEU A 118 12.37 5.78 20.73
CA LEU A 118 13.19 4.76 20.11
C LEU A 118 14.64 4.89 20.60
N PRO A 119 15.32 3.77 20.93
CA PRO A 119 16.68 3.79 21.44
C PRO A 119 17.64 4.38 20.40
N ILE A 120 18.45 5.36 20.83
CA ILE A 120 19.54 5.87 19.99
C ILE A 120 20.58 4.76 19.82
N PRO A 121 21.11 4.53 18.60
CA PRO A 121 22.19 3.55 18.41
C PRO A 121 23.35 3.80 19.37
N GLU A 122 23.84 2.75 20.03
CA GLU A 122 24.97 2.84 20.96
C GLU A 122 26.21 3.42 20.28
N ASP A 123 26.49 2.95 19.06
CA ASP A 123 27.56 3.45 18.21
C ASP A 123 27.03 4.53 17.25
N TRP A 124 27.05 5.78 17.71
CA TRP A 124 26.61 6.90 16.89
C TRP A 124 27.65 7.26 15.83
N ASP A 125 27.46 6.71 14.62
CA ASP A 125 28.23 7.07 13.42
C ASP A 125 27.36 7.85 12.41
N PRO A 126 27.34 9.18 12.47
CA PRO A 126 26.47 9.98 11.62
C PRO A 126 26.82 9.86 10.13
N ALA A 127 28.10 9.75 9.79
CA ALA A 127 28.54 9.60 8.40
C ALA A 127 28.21 8.23 7.85
N GLY A 128 28.45 7.17 8.62
CA GLY A 128 28.11 5.80 8.23
C GLY A 128 26.63 5.61 8.02
N GLN A 129 25.79 6.21 8.83
CA GLN A 129 24.32 6.14 8.65
C GLN A 129 23.86 6.80 7.34
N LEU A 130 24.39 7.98 7.02
CA LEU A 130 24.05 8.64 5.76
C LEU A 130 24.62 7.91 4.55
N ILE A 131 25.82 7.35 4.66
CA ILE A 131 26.41 6.51 3.61
C ILE A 131 25.53 5.28 3.34
N GLN A 132 25.10 4.57 4.38
CA GLN A 132 24.20 3.41 4.23
C GLN A 132 22.87 3.79 3.55
N TYR A 133 22.30 4.93 3.93
CA TYR A 133 21.09 5.45 3.29
C TYR A 133 21.31 5.74 1.81
N LEU A 134 22.40 6.43 1.45
CA LEU A 134 22.73 6.74 0.07
C LEU A 134 22.95 5.48 -0.77
N GLN A 135 23.67 4.50 -0.24
CA GLN A 135 23.94 3.22 -0.90
C GLN A 135 22.67 2.37 -1.09
N ALA A 136 21.68 2.51 -0.21
CA ALA A 136 20.42 1.77 -0.31
C ALA A 136 19.47 2.34 -1.37
N LEU A 137 19.57 3.66 -1.67
CA LEU A 137 18.60 4.36 -2.50
C LEU A 137 19.13 4.81 -3.86
N PHE A 138 20.45 5.02 -4.00
CA PHE A 138 21.01 5.68 -5.16
C PHE A 138 22.17 4.89 -5.78
N GLU A 139 22.23 4.94 -7.10
CA GLU A 139 23.44 4.57 -7.82
C GLU A 139 24.50 5.68 -7.71
N PRO A 140 25.81 5.35 -7.78
CA PRO A 140 26.88 6.33 -7.57
C PRO A 140 26.84 7.57 -8.48
N ALA A 141 26.31 7.45 -9.69
CA ALA A 141 26.23 8.53 -10.68
C ALA A 141 24.96 9.41 -10.55
N GLU A 142 24.02 9.05 -9.70
CA GLU A 142 22.75 9.73 -9.55
C GLU A 142 22.84 10.97 -8.65
N ASN A 143 22.13 12.03 -9.05
CA ASN A 143 22.10 13.26 -8.27
C ASN A 143 21.12 13.13 -7.08
N VAL A 144 21.58 13.58 -5.93
CA VAL A 144 20.84 13.56 -4.66
C VAL A 144 20.38 14.96 -4.30
N GLY A 145 19.09 15.10 -4.03
CA GLY A 145 18.53 16.36 -3.51
C GLY A 145 18.54 16.38 -1.98
N TYR A 146 19.14 17.40 -1.36
CA TYR A 146 19.10 17.58 0.09
C TYR A 146 19.00 19.04 0.50
N VAL A 147 18.54 19.30 1.74
CA VAL A 147 18.33 20.64 2.29
C VAL A 147 18.84 20.70 3.71
N THR A 148 19.76 21.61 3.96
CA THR A 148 20.30 21.92 5.30
C THR A 148 19.82 23.29 5.79
N GLU A 149 19.55 24.22 4.86
CA GLU A 149 19.04 25.53 5.20
C GLU A 149 17.53 25.47 5.54
N SER A 150 17.13 26.22 6.56
CA SER A 150 15.73 26.29 7.00
C SER A 150 15.38 27.66 7.54
N TRP A 151 14.10 27.95 7.60
CA TRP A 151 13.55 29.18 8.19
C TRP A 151 12.35 28.82 9.09
N GLU A 152 12.12 29.65 10.09
CA GLU A 152 11.05 29.44 11.05
C GLU A 152 9.80 30.20 10.62
N LYS A 153 8.64 29.54 10.70
CA LYS A 153 7.32 30.13 10.53
C LYS A 153 6.36 29.53 11.55
N ASP A 154 5.74 30.40 12.34
CA ASP A 154 4.71 30.00 13.31
C ASP A 154 5.17 28.85 14.25
N GLY A 155 6.43 28.90 14.70
CA GLY A 155 7.03 27.86 15.56
C GLY A 155 7.41 26.56 14.84
N LYS A 156 7.30 26.53 13.50
CA LYS A 156 7.69 25.38 12.68
C LYS A 156 8.87 25.71 11.77
N TRP A 157 9.86 24.82 11.75
CA TRP A 157 10.99 24.92 10.85
C TRP A 157 10.65 24.31 9.48
N LEU A 158 10.80 25.09 8.42
CA LEU A 158 10.54 24.71 7.04
C LEU A 158 11.85 24.69 6.24
N PRO A 159 12.05 23.70 5.34
CA PRO A 159 13.20 23.67 4.45
C PRO A 159 13.16 24.85 3.47
N SER A 160 14.33 25.44 3.17
CA SER A 160 14.46 26.55 2.22
C SER A 160 15.28 26.15 0.99
N ARG A 161 16.53 26.60 0.93
CA ARG A 161 17.44 26.25 -0.16
C ARG A 161 18.10 24.90 0.05
N GLY A 162 18.27 24.12 -1.05
CA GLY A 162 18.92 22.85 -1.05
C GLY A 162 19.92 22.70 -2.19
N SER A 163 20.63 21.60 -2.19
CA SER A 163 21.49 21.10 -3.26
C SER A 163 20.80 20.00 -4.03
N TRP A 164 21.03 19.88 -5.34
CA TRP A 164 20.42 18.85 -6.20
C TRP A 164 21.33 18.42 -7.37
N SER A 165 22.60 18.85 -7.37
CA SER A 165 23.55 18.61 -8.46
C SER A 165 24.78 17.79 -8.04
N ARG A 166 24.79 17.28 -6.81
CA ARG A 166 25.86 16.40 -6.31
C ARG A 166 25.44 14.94 -6.44
N THR A 167 26.36 14.11 -6.92
CA THR A 167 26.09 12.68 -7.06
C THR A 167 26.22 11.94 -5.73
N ALA A 168 25.54 10.79 -5.63
CA ALA A 168 25.65 9.92 -4.45
C ALA A 168 27.09 9.46 -4.22
N GLY A 169 27.82 9.13 -5.30
CA GLY A 169 29.22 8.71 -5.22
C GLY A 169 30.14 9.80 -4.66
N GLU A 170 29.97 11.07 -5.11
CA GLU A 170 30.71 12.21 -4.56
C GLU A 170 30.41 12.41 -3.08
N LEU A 171 29.13 12.37 -2.68
CA LEU A 171 28.73 12.51 -1.29
C LEU A 171 29.32 11.39 -0.42
N ILE A 172 29.21 10.13 -0.85
CA ILE A 172 29.78 8.97 -0.12
C ILE A 172 31.29 9.11 0.04
N GLN A 173 31.98 9.52 -1.02
CA GLN A 173 33.44 9.71 -0.96
C GLN A 173 33.86 10.80 0.04
N GLU A 174 33.14 11.91 0.10
CA GLU A 174 33.44 13.00 1.02
C GLU A 174 33.04 12.66 2.45
N LEU A 175 31.87 12.03 2.64
CA LEU A 175 31.40 11.55 3.94
C LEU A 175 32.35 10.55 4.59
N SER A 176 32.95 9.66 3.80
CA SER A 176 33.95 8.68 4.29
C SER A 176 35.22 9.33 4.84
N LYS A 177 35.49 10.60 4.49
CA LYS A 177 36.69 11.36 4.88
C LYS A 177 36.42 12.47 5.91
N CYS A 178 35.14 12.76 6.22
CA CYS A 178 34.76 13.90 7.04
C CYS A 178 35.03 13.72 8.54
N GLY A 179 35.36 12.52 8.99
CA GLY A 179 35.62 12.21 10.40
C GLY A 179 34.40 12.40 11.31
N GLY A 180 33.20 12.15 10.77
CA GLY A 180 31.91 12.28 11.47
C GLY A 180 31.33 13.71 11.45
N ASP A 181 32.04 14.69 10.91
CA ASP A 181 31.58 16.07 10.77
C ASP A 181 30.86 16.27 9.43
N LEU A 182 29.55 16.02 9.41
CA LEU A 182 28.73 16.14 8.21
C LEU A 182 28.64 17.60 7.71
N GLY A 183 28.81 18.58 8.58
CA GLY A 183 28.78 20.01 8.22
C GLY A 183 29.84 20.35 7.16
N LYS A 184 31.01 19.71 7.23
CA LYS A 184 32.07 19.89 6.21
C LYS A 184 31.67 19.45 4.81
N VAL A 185 30.73 18.53 4.69
CA VAL A 185 30.29 17.94 3.41
C VAL A 185 29.01 18.59 2.92
N LEU A 186 28.03 18.75 3.80
CA LEU A 186 26.67 19.16 3.47
C LEU A 186 26.40 20.67 3.68
N GLY A 187 27.28 21.35 4.43
CA GLY A 187 27.04 22.65 4.99
C GLY A 187 26.31 22.58 6.35
N ASP A 188 26.34 23.69 7.08
CA ASP A 188 25.74 23.79 8.40
C ASP A 188 24.20 23.77 8.31
N TRP A 189 23.57 23.23 9.34
CA TRP A 189 22.10 23.25 9.49
C TRP A 189 21.70 23.85 10.83
N GLN A 190 20.46 24.37 10.89
CA GLN A 190 19.88 24.84 12.15
C GLN A 190 19.62 23.64 13.08
N PRO A 191 20.27 23.59 14.26
CA PRO A 191 20.13 22.45 15.16
C PRO A 191 18.68 22.12 15.56
N ALA A 192 17.81 23.12 15.72
CA ALA A 192 16.41 22.91 16.06
C ALA A 192 15.58 22.32 14.90
N ALA A 193 16.03 22.52 13.66
CA ALA A 193 15.34 22.10 12.44
C ALA A 193 15.74 20.71 11.96
N GLY A 194 17.03 20.36 12.08
CA GLY A 194 17.63 19.21 11.42
C GLY A 194 17.81 19.43 9.93
N ALA A 195 17.93 18.35 9.15
CA ALA A 195 18.10 18.39 7.71
C ALA A 195 17.16 17.42 7.00
N TRP A 196 17.04 17.60 5.69
CA TRP A 196 16.14 16.83 4.83
C TRP A 196 16.87 16.30 3.61
N ILE A 197 16.40 15.17 3.08
CA ILE A 197 16.93 14.52 1.89
C ILE A 197 15.78 14.00 1.02
N ARG A 198 15.92 14.03 -0.29
CA ARG A 198 15.01 13.36 -1.22
C ARG A 198 15.42 11.91 -1.38
N PHE A 199 14.47 11.07 -1.70
CA PHE A 199 14.69 9.63 -1.80
C PHE A 199 14.67 9.12 -3.24
N ASN A 200 14.27 9.93 -4.22
CA ASN A 200 14.36 9.60 -5.64
C ASN A 200 15.45 10.45 -6.33
N PRO A 201 16.13 9.91 -7.34
CA PRO A 201 17.20 10.61 -8.06
C PRO A 201 16.67 11.78 -8.88
N LEU A 202 17.51 12.79 -9.07
CA LEU A 202 17.21 14.02 -9.79
C LEU A 202 18.08 14.18 -11.05
N ASP A 203 17.61 15.01 -11.98
CA ASP A 203 18.35 15.34 -13.23
C ASP A 203 19.50 16.36 -13.06
N GLY A 204 19.72 16.83 -11.83
CA GLY A 204 20.71 17.84 -11.50
C GLY A 204 20.35 19.29 -11.90
N LYS A 205 19.18 19.53 -12.51
CA LYS A 205 18.72 20.86 -12.96
C LYS A 205 17.74 21.50 -11.98
N GLY A 206 17.13 20.72 -11.12
CA GLY A 206 16.14 21.20 -10.16
C GLY A 206 15.71 20.13 -9.17
N CYS A 207 14.63 20.43 -8.44
CA CYS A 207 14.15 19.58 -7.36
C CYS A 207 12.61 19.42 -7.31
N LYS A 208 11.94 19.70 -8.42
CA LYS A 208 10.49 19.50 -8.59
C LYS A 208 10.20 18.08 -9.09
N ASN A 209 8.92 17.71 -9.20
CA ASN A 209 8.52 16.40 -9.72
C ASN A 209 9.09 16.14 -11.12
N ASP A 210 9.13 17.13 -11.98
CA ASP A 210 9.67 17.04 -13.36
C ASP A 210 11.19 16.83 -13.42
N ASN A 211 11.89 17.02 -12.31
CA ASN A 211 13.32 16.77 -12.21
C ASN A 211 13.64 15.38 -11.65
N VAL A 212 12.63 14.61 -11.24
CA VAL A 212 12.80 13.22 -10.80
C VAL A 212 13.02 12.35 -12.03
N THR A 213 14.12 11.60 -12.05
CA THR A 213 14.51 10.76 -13.20
C THR A 213 13.98 9.35 -13.10
N GLU A 214 13.75 8.84 -11.90
CA GLU A 214 13.21 7.51 -11.66
C GLU A 214 12.24 7.52 -10.47
N TYR A 215 11.17 6.76 -10.58
CA TYR A 215 10.07 6.69 -9.60
C TYR A 215 10.18 5.42 -8.75
N ARG A 216 11.31 5.26 -8.04
CA ARG A 216 11.63 4.04 -7.29
C ARG A 216 10.98 3.97 -5.92
N PHE A 217 10.82 5.11 -5.25
CA PHE A 217 10.45 5.14 -3.85
C PHE A 217 9.32 6.10 -3.53
N ALA A 218 8.52 5.75 -2.52
CA ALA A 218 7.52 6.59 -1.89
C ALA A 218 7.79 6.75 -0.38
N LEU A 219 7.29 7.82 0.23
CA LEU A 219 7.41 8.07 1.65
C LEU A 219 6.12 7.63 2.37
N VAL A 220 6.24 6.74 3.35
CA VAL A 220 5.18 6.44 4.32
C VAL A 220 5.61 6.99 5.66
N GLU A 221 4.84 7.91 6.21
CA GLU A 221 4.98 8.44 7.57
C GLU A 221 3.61 8.74 8.16
N SER A 222 3.52 8.77 9.49
CA SER A 222 2.30 9.12 10.21
C SER A 222 2.61 10.04 11.39
N ASP A 223 1.82 11.11 11.53
CA ASP A 223 1.91 12.02 12.69
C ASP A 223 0.85 11.70 13.77
N SER A 224 -0.11 10.82 13.47
CA SER A 224 -1.26 10.50 14.35
C SER A 224 -1.06 9.22 15.15
N VAL A 225 -0.28 8.27 14.65
CA VAL A 225 -0.03 6.97 15.30
C VAL A 225 1.21 7.10 16.22
N PRO A 226 1.19 6.57 17.46
CA PRO A 226 2.37 6.57 18.34
C PRO A 226 3.58 5.87 17.73
N LEU A 227 4.80 6.40 17.98
CA LEU A 227 6.05 5.94 17.37
C LEU A 227 6.30 4.42 17.44
N PRO A 228 6.18 3.76 18.60
CA PRO A 228 6.41 2.32 18.69
C PRO A 228 5.42 1.53 17.82
N LYS A 229 4.18 2.01 17.77
CA LYS A 229 3.12 1.39 16.96
C LYS A 229 3.32 1.63 15.47
N GLN A 230 3.86 2.80 15.06
CA GLN A 230 4.24 3.03 13.65
C GLN A 230 5.22 1.97 13.18
N LYS A 231 6.32 1.75 13.95
CA LYS A 231 7.34 0.76 13.62
C LYS A 231 6.76 -0.65 13.55
N ALA A 232 6.01 -1.05 14.58
CA ALA A 232 5.41 -2.38 14.66
C ALA A 232 4.43 -2.65 13.51
N LEU A 233 3.60 -1.68 13.12
CA LEU A 233 2.69 -1.79 11.98
C LEU A 233 3.45 -1.87 10.65
N MET A 234 4.48 -1.04 10.44
CA MET A 234 5.31 -1.09 9.23
C MET A 234 6.00 -2.44 9.06
N GLU A 235 6.48 -3.03 10.17
CA GLU A 235 7.10 -4.36 10.20
C GLU A 235 6.06 -5.47 9.99
N ALA A 236 4.92 -5.41 10.65
CA ALA A 236 3.84 -6.39 10.52
C ALA A 236 3.25 -6.40 9.09
N LEU A 237 3.14 -5.23 8.46
CA LEU A 237 2.73 -5.08 7.06
C LEU A 237 3.82 -5.48 6.06
N GLN A 238 4.99 -5.88 6.52
CA GLN A 238 6.10 -6.28 5.64
C GLN A 238 6.41 -5.27 4.54
N LEU A 239 6.25 -3.96 4.83
CA LEU A 239 6.47 -2.91 3.84
C LEU A 239 7.85 -3.06 3.18
N PRO A 240 7.98 -2.98 1.86
CA PRO A 240 9.24 -3.16 1.14
C PRO A 240 10.15 -1.91 1.30
N CYS A 241 10.61 -1.68 2.52
CA CYS A 241 11.38 -0.50 2.87
C CYS A 241 12.83 -0.58 2.36
N ALA A 242 13.22 0.34 1.50
CA ALA A 242 14.63 0.54 1.16
C ALA A 242 15.41 1.12 2.34
N ALA A 243 14.78 2.06 3.07
CA ALA A 243 15.32 2.61 4.31
C ALA A 243 14.19 3.00 5.26
N MET A 244 14.45 2.93 6.55
CA MET A 244 13.55 3.42 7.60
C MET A 244 14.32 4.37 8.51
N VAL A 245 13.82 5.60 8.68
CA VAL A 245 14.51 6.69 9.38
C VAL A 245 13.63 7.23 10.49
N TYR A 246 14.14 7.31 11.71
CA TYR A 246 13.51 8.08 12.78
C TYR A 246 13.70 9.58 12.52
N SER A 247 12.62 10.33 12.53
CA SER A 247 12.61 11.76 12.18
C SER A 247 13.21 12.70 13.24
N GLY A 248 13.58 12.17 14.40
CA GLY A 248 13.96 12.97 15.56
C GLY A 248 12.78 13.70 16.21
N GLY A 249 11.55 13.22 15.99
CA GLY A 249 10.31 13.83 16.48
C GLY A 249 9.21 12.80 16.65
N LYS A 250 8.11 12.97 15.95
CA LYS A 250 6.88 12.18 16.14
C LYS A 250 6.72 11.01 15.15
N SER A 251 7.53 10.97 14.09
CA SER A 251 7.29 10.03 13.00
C SER A 251 8.51 9.19 12.61
N ILE A 252 8.24 8.03 12.07
CA ILE A 252 9.16 7.20 11.31
C ILE A 252 8.91 7.45 9.84
N HIS A 253 9.96 7.68 9.08
CA HIS A 253 9.94 7.85 7.63
C HIS A 253 10.36 6.53 6.98
N ALA A 254 9.41 5.75 6.50
CA ALA A 254 9.67 4.56 5.71
C ALA A 254 9.76 4.95 4.23
N ILE A 255 10.93 4.72 3.63
CA ILE A 255 11.17 4.90 2.20
C ILE A 255 10.88 3.56 1.54
N VAL A 256 9.70 3.47 0.95
CA VAL A 256 9.11 2.22 0.44
C VAL A 256 9.35 2.10 -1.05
N ARG A 257 9.78 0.92 -1.52
CA ARG A 257 9.94 0.62 -2.94
C ARG A 257 8.58 0.59 -3.61
N VAL A 258 8.47 1.31 -4.72
CA VAL A 258 7.32 1.29 -5.62
C VAL A 258 7.72 1.00 -7.07
N ASP A 259 8.99 1.18 -7.43
CA ASP A 259 9.64 0.80 -8.69
C ASP A 259 8.76 0.99 -9.94
N ALA A 260 8.15 2.17 -10.06
CA ALA A 260 7.20 2.48 -11.11
C ALA A 260 7.92 2.95 -12.40
N ALA A 261 7.44 2.50 -13.55
CA ALA A 261 8.00 2.84 -14.85
C ALA A 261 7.72 4.30 -15.28
N ASP A 262 6.63 4.88 -14.80
CA ASP A 262 6.23 6.27 -15.10
C ASP A 262 5.48 6.91 -13.92
N TYR A 263 5.18 8.20 -14.05
CA TYR A 263 4.48 8.95 -13.00
C TYR A 263 3.02 8.48 -12.77
N GLY A 264 2.35 7.99 -13.80
CA GLY A 264 0.99 7.45 -13.69
C GLY A 264 0.97 6.16 -12.88
N GLU A 265 1.92 5.26 -13.16
CA GLU A 265 2.10 4.04 -12.37
C GLU A 265 2.54 4.35 -10.94
N TYR A 266 3.45 5.31 -10.76
CA TYR A 266 3.87 5.78 -9.44
C TYR A 266 2.67 6.19 -8.58
N ARG A 267 1.78 7.00 -9.11
CA ARG A 267 0.58 7.43 -8.39
C ARG A 267 -0.31 6.26 -8.00
N ARG A 268 -0.55 5.32 -8.92
CA ARG A 268 -1.38 4.14 -8.61
C ARG A 268 -0.77 3.28 -7.51
N ARG A 269 0.54 3.00 -7.60
CA ARG A 269 1.24 2.20 -6.59
C ARG A 269 1.27 2.87 -5.21
N VAL A 270 1.46 4.19 -5.17
CA VAL A 270 1.41 4.96 -3.92
C VAL A 270 -0.01 4.98 -3.32
N GLU A 271 -1.04 5.12 -4.14
CA GLU A 271 -2.43 5.06 -3.68
C GLU A 271 -2.78 3.70 -3.10
N TYR A 272 -2.40 2.62 -3.78
CA TYR A 272 -2.54 1.25 -3.27
C TYR A 272 -1.80 1.06 -1.93
N LEU A 273 -0.53 1.46 -1.87
CA LEU A 273 0.28 1.39 -0.65
C LEU A 273 -0.39 2.12 0.53
N TYR A 274 -0.88 3.34 0.30
CA TYR A 274 -1.52 4.14 1.34
C TYR A 274 -2.86 3.56 1.79
N GLU A 275 -3.62 2.96 0.87
CA GLU A 275 -4.88 2.30 1.20
C GLU A 275 -4.65 1.07 2.08
N VAL A 276 -3.68 0.22 1.72
CA VAL A 276 -3.29 -0.94 2.56
C VAL A 276 -2.85 -0.46 3.94
N CYS A 277 -1.98 0.55 4.02
CA CYS A 277 -1.54 1.11 5.30
C CYS A 277 -2.71 1.59 6.16
N ARG A 278 -3.63 2.38 5.58
CA ARG A 278 -4.78 2.96 6.27
C ARG A 278 -5.73 1.91 6.81
N LYS A 279 -6.08 0.92 5.99
CA LYS A 279 -6.96 -0.19 6.41
C LYS A 279 -6.38 -1.05 7.53
N ASN A 280 -5.05 -0.96 7.72
CA ASN A 280 -4.34 -1.69 8.75
C ASN A 280 -3.89 -0.79 9.93
N GLY A 281 -4.48 0.40 10.08
CA GLY A 281 -4.28 1.28 11.24
C GLY A 281 -3.02 2.13 11.22
N LEU A 282 -2.27 2.14 10.11
CA LEU A 282 -1.19 3.09 9.87
C LEU A 282 -1.74 4.22 8.98
N GLU A 283 -1.96 5.40 9.60
CA GLU A 283 -2.52 6.58 8.93
C GLU A 283 -1.43 7.39 8.21
N PRO A 284 -1.15 7.15 6.90
CA PRO A 284 -0.11 7.89 6.19
C PRO A 284 -0.51 9.35 5.95
N ASP A 285 0.47 10.28 6.04
CA ASP A 285 0.24 11.67 5.61
C ASP A 285 0.08 11.74 4.09
N THR A 286 -1.15 12.03 3.66
CA THR A 286 -1.54 12.09 2.24
C THR A 286 -0.84 13.19 1.44
N GLN A 287 -0.19 14.17 2.10
CA GLN A 287 0.61 15.20 1.44
C GLN A 287 1.94 14.67 0.87
N ASN A 288 2.34 13.46 1.24
CA ASN A 288 3.62 12.85 0.85
C ASN A 288 3.59 12.04 -0.45
N LYS A 289 2.53 12.13 -1.24
CA LYS A 289 2.35 11.40 -2.52
C LYS A 289 3.28 11.85 -3.67
N ASN A 290 4.09 12.88 -3.47
CA ASN A 290 4.97 13.44 -4.51
C ASN A 290 6.31 12.69 -4.58
N PRO A 291 6.82 12.31 -5.75
CA PRO A 291 8.09 11.61 -5.89
C PRO A 291 9.30 12.48 -5.53
N SER A 292 9.17 13.82 -5.59
CA SER A 292 10.20 14.78 -5.17
C SER A 292 10.09 15.17 -3.70
N ARG A 293 9.33 14.45 -2.87
CA ARG A 293 9.14 14.79 -1.47
C ARG A 293 10.44 14.72 -0.67
N LEU A 294 10.55 15.55 0.36
CA LEU A 294 11.64 15.54 1.32
C LEU A 294 11.31 14.60 2.49
N SER A 295 12.23 13.73 2.79
CA SER A 295 12.28 12.92 4.01
C SER A 295 13.29 13.50 4.99
N ARG A 296 13.35 12.99 6.20
CA ARG A 296 14.39 13.34 7.16
C ARG A 296 15.71 12.65 6.83
N MET A 297 16.81 13.41 6.92
CA MET A 297 18.15 12.91 6.63
C MET A 297 18.71 12.17 7.84
N PRO A 298 19.14 10.91 7.73
CA PRO A 298 19.79 10.22 8.85
C PRO A 298 21.19 10.78 9.14
N GLY A 299 21.69 10.59 10.36
CA GLY A 299 22.98 11.10 10.81
C GLY A 299 22.97 12.55 11.33
N ILE A 300 21.79 13.17 11.42
CA ILE A 300 21.63 14.59 11.76
C ILE A 300 21.07 14.77 13.17
N THR A 301 21.60 15.74 13.91
CA THR A 301 21.00 16.19 15.18
C THR A 301 19.82 17.14 14.92
N ARG A 302 18.74 16.98 15.71
CA ARG A 302 17.55 17.82 15.67
C ARG A 302 17.08 18.14 17.10
N GLY A 303 17.37 19.34 17.57
CA GLY A 303 17.12 19.71 18.96
C GLY A 303 17.93 18.85 19.93
N SER A 304 17.24 18.27 20.89
CA SER A 304 17.80 17.27 21.82
C SER A 304 17.79 15.84 21.28
N SER A 305 17.21 15.63 20.08
CA SER A 305 17.06 14.31 19.46
C SER A 305 17.98 14.15 18.25
N LYS A 306 17.92 13.00 17.62
CA LYS A 306 18.71 12.65 16.43
C LYS A 306 17.81 12.09 15.36
N GLN A 307 18.11 12.42 14.10
CA GLN A 307 17.55 11.76 12.93
C GLN A 307 18.47 10.59 12.58
N TYR A 308 18.01 9.36 12.71
CA TYR A 308 18.87 8.20 12.50
C TYR A 308 18.18 7.06 11.76
N LEU A 309 19.01 6.24 11.15
CA LEU A 309 18.60 5.10 10.37
C LEU A 309 18.20 3.95 11.30
N LEU A 310 16.96 3.48 11.18
CA LEU A 310 16.46 2.31 11.91
C LEU A 310 16.83 1.01 11.19
N GLY A 311 17.03 1.06 9.89
CA GLY A 311 17.46 -0.05 9.07
C GLY A 311 17.34 0.23 7.58
N VAL A 312 17.92 -0.66 6.78
CA VAL A 312 17.83 -0.67 5.32
C VAL A 312 17.38 -2.06 4.84
N ASN A 313 16.73 -2.11 3.68
CA ASN A 313 16.25 -3.35 3.05
C ASN A 313 15.39 -4.21 3.99
N LEU A 314 14.37 -3.60 4.57
CA LEU A 314 13.43 -4.24 5.50
C LEU A 314 12.16 -4.71 4.76
N GLY A 315 11.49 -5.73 5.32
CA GLY A 315 10.25 -6.26 4.77
C GLY A 315 10.44 -7.02 3.45
N GLN A 316 9.47 -6.92 2.56
CA GLN A 316 9.53 -7.59 1.27
C GLN A 316 10.59 -6.95 0.34
N PRO A 317 11.19 -7.72 -0.58
CA PRO A 317 12.31 -7.23 -1.40
C PRO A 317 11.90 -6.22 -2.49
N SER A 318 10.65 -6.26 -2.97
CA SER A 318 10.12 -5.36 -4.00
C SER A 318 8.65 -5.07 -3.79
N PHE A 319 8.10 -4.11 -4.55
CA PHE A 319 6.67 -3.80 -4.54
C PHE A 319 5.83 -4.98 -5.01
N GLU A 320 6.25 -5.66 -6.07
CA GLU A 320 5.53 -6.81 -6.62
C GLU A 320 5.51 -7.99 -5.63
N ALA A 321 6.64 -8.26 -4.95
CA ALA A 321 6.68 -9.28 -3.91
C ALA A 321 5.79 -8.92 -2.72
N TRP A 322 5.73 -7.65 -2.36
CA TRP A 322 4.86 -7.15 -1.31
C TRP A 322 3.38 -7.22 -1.71
N GLN A 323 3.04 -6.82 -2.93
CA GLN A 323 1.68 -6.93 -3.43
C GLN A 323 1.21 -8.39 -3.47
N ALA A 324 2.04 -9.30 -3.96
CA ALA A 324 1.74 -10.73 -3.96
C ALA A 324 1.59 -11.29 -2.52
N TRP A 325 2.38 -10.78 -1.56
CA TRP A 325 2.23 -11.13 -0.16
C TRP A 325 0.90 -10.61 0.41
N VAL A 326 0.53 -9.35 0.13
CA VAL A 326 -0.77 -8.77 0.54
C VAL A 326 -1.92 -9.60 -0.03
N GLU A 327 -1.90 -9.92 -1.31
CA GLU A 327 -2.92 -10.72 -1.98
C GLU A 327 -2.96 -12.16 -1.43
N GLY A 328 -1.81 -12.74 -1.09
CA GLY A 328 -1.70 -14.06 -0.49
C GLY A 328 -2.17 -14.16 0.97
N GLN A 329 -2.28 -13.02 1.68
CA GLN A 329 -2.86 -12.95 3.03
C GLN A 329 -4.39 -12.86 3.02
N THR A 330 -5.00 -12.76 1.85
CA THR A 330 -6.45 -12.84 1.75
C THR A 330 -6.87 -14.22 2.21
N ASP A 331 -7.38 -14.31 3.43
CA ASP A 331 -8.02 -15.53 3.94
C ASP A 331 -9.18 -15.87 2.99
N ASP A 332 -9.25 -17.16 2.58
CA ASP A 332 -10.44 -17.75 1.97
C ASP A 332 -11.63 -17.81 2.98
N LEU A 333 -11.70 -16.83 3.88
CA LEU A 333 -12.85 -16.72 4.76
C LEU A 333 -14.05 -16.31 3.92
N PRO A 334 -15.12 -17.07 3.97
CA PRO A 334 -16.34 -16.70 3.28
C PRO A 334 -16.85 -15.34 3.79
N ASP A 335 -17.51 -14.60 2.91
CA ASP A 335 -18.11 -13.31 3.27
C ASP A 335 -18.96 -13.44 4.53
N THR A 336 -18.85 -12.46 5.43
CA THR A 336 -19.67 -12.45 6.64
C THR A 336 -21.13 -12.18 6.28
N GLU A 337 -22.01 -13.07 6.68
CA GLU A 337 -23.45 -12.94 6.48
C GLU A 337 -24.16 -12.54 7.78
N SER A 338 -25.05 -11.57 7.70
CA SER A 338 -25.86 -11.21 8.86
C SER A 338 -26.86 -12.31 9.18
N LEU A 339 -26.86 -12.81 10.43
CA LEU A 339 -27.84 -13.79 10.89
C LEU A 339 -29.31 -13.34 10.64
N ALA A 340 -29.54 -12.04 10.73
CA ALA A 340 -30.90 -11.47 10.48
C ALA A 340 -31.29 -11.63 8.99
N ALA A 341 -30.36 -11.57 8.06
CA ALA A 341 -30.65 -11.75 6.63
C ALA A 341 -31.04 -13.19 6.31
N SER A 342 -30.44 -14.16 6.98
CA SER A 342 -30.65 -15.59 6.75
C SER A 342 -31.72 -16.20 7.63
N TRP A 343 -32.20 -15.50 8.68
CA TRP A 343 -33.14 -16.04 9.68
C TRP A 343 -34.45 -16.55 9.10
N GLY A 344 -34.96 -15.91 8.06
CA GLY A 344 -36.19 -16.28 7.38
C GLY A 344 -36.06 -17.40 6.34
N HIS A 345 -34.82 -17.76 5.97
CA HIS A 345 -34.53 -18.70 4.88
C HIS A 345 -33.33 -19.59 5.26
N LEU A 346 -33.51 -20.36 6.34
CA LEU A 346 -32.46 -21.25 6.82
C LEU A 346 -32.16 -22.34 5.75
N PRO A 347 -30.93 -22.55 5.36
CA PRO A 347 -30.57 -23.60 4.41
C PRO A 347 -30.82 -24.99 4.99
N GLU A 348 -31.08 -25.97 4.15
CA GLU A 348 -31.22 -27.37 4.58
C GLU A 348 -29.92 -27.85 5.23
N LEU A 349 -30.05 -28.56 6.34
CA LEU A 349 -28.90 -29.17 7.01
C LEU A 349 -28.34 -30.32 6.19
N SER A 350 -27.00 -30.45 6.12
CA SER A 350 -26.36 -31.61 5.50
C SER A 350 -26.90 -32.91 6.09
N PRO A 351 -27.01 -33.97 5.28
CA PRO A 351 -27.51 -35.29 5.76
C PRO A 351 -26.71 -35.80 6.96
N PRO A 352 -27.33 -36.48 7.92
CA PRO A 352 -26.61 -37.06 9.03
C PRO A 352 -25.72 -38.22 8.57
N LEU A 353 -24.47 -38.22 9.02
CA LEU A 353 -23.56 -39.36 8.93
C LEU A 353 -23.74 -40.29 10.13
N ILE A 354 -23.88 -39.68 11.31
CA ILE A 354 -24.23 -40.37 12.56
C ILE A 354 -25.45 -39.62 13.10
N GLU A 355 -26.58 -40.29 13.21
CA GLU A 355 -27.84 -39.66 13.59
C GLU A 355 -27.73 -38.93 14.93
N GLY A 356 -28.05 -37.62 14.92
CA GLY A 356 -28.00 -36.78 16.11
C GLY A 356 -26.59 -36.45 16.64
N VAL A 357 -25.50 -36.86 15.94
CA VAL A 357 -24.11 -36.66 16.39
C VAL A 357 -23.26 -35.94 15.34
N LEU A 358 -23.24 -36.42 14.11
CA LEU A 358 -22.35 -35.88 13.06
C LEU A 358 -23.06 -35.83 11.71
N ARG A 359 -22.94 -34.71 11.01
CA ARG A 359 -23.45 -34.54 9.65
C ARG A 359 -22.32 -34.64 8.62
N GLN A 360 -22.65 -34.91 7.37
CA GLN A 360 -21.70 -34.89 6.26
C GLN A 360 -21.03 -33.50 6.15
N GLY A 361 -19.71 -33.50 5.90
CA GLY A 361 -18.90 -32.28 5.86
C GLY A 361 -18.48 -31.70 7.22
N HIS A 362 -19.02 -32.23 8.32
CA HIS A 362 -18.64 -31.77 9.66
C HIS A 362 -17.48 -32.56 10.25
N LYS A 363 -16.85 -32.00 11.28
CA LYS A 363 -15.74 -32.61 12.03
C LYS A 363 -16.18 -32.99 13.42
N MET A 364 -15.65 -34.10 13.95
CA MET A 364 -15.88 -34.55 15.33
C MET A 364 -14.55 -34.87 15.99
N LEU A 365 -14.39 -34.46 17.24
CA LEU A 365 -13.23 -34.80 18.07
C LEU A 365 -13.68 -35.80 19.16
N LEU A 366 -13.04 -36.98 19.17
CA LEU A 366 -13.20 -37.95 20.25
C LEU A 366 -12.03 -37.82 21.26
N ALA A 367 -12.27 -37.21 22.40
CA ALA A 367 -11.29 -36.97 23.45
C ALA A 367 -11.51 -37.88 24.66
N GLY A 368 -10.43 -38.20 25.35
CA GLY A 368 -10.47 -38.99 26.57
C GLY A 368 -9.05 -39.37 27.05
N PRO A 369 -8.89 -39.82 28.32
CA PRO A 369 -7.59 -40.20 28.84
C PRO A 369 -6.98 -41.41 28.10
N SER A 370 -5.69 -41.64 28.34
CA SER A 370 -5.03 -42.84 27.79
C SER A 370 -5.75 -44.11 28.27
N LYS A 371 -5.81 -45.12 27.39
CA LYS A 371 -6.49 -46.40 27.64
C LYS A 371 -8.01 -46.34 27.86
N ALA A 372 -8.67 -45.22 27.54
CA ALA A 372 -10.13 -45.11 27.62
C ALA A 372 -10.89 -45.80 26.47
N GLY A 373 -10.22 -46.56 25.61
CA GLY A 373 -10.85 -47.30 24.51
C GLY A 373 -11.14 -46.46 23.23
N LYS A 374 -10.58 -45.25 23.09
CA LYS A 374 -10.82 -44.37 21.93
C LYS A 374 -10.60 -45.06 20.59
N SER A 375 -9.48 -45.78 20.42
CA SER A 375 -9.15 -46.48 19.17
C SER A 375 -10.16 -47.61 18.90
N PHE A 376 -10.66 -48.31 19.89
CA PHE A 376 -11.73 -49.30 19.71
C PHE A 376 -13.05 -48.62 19.28
N ALA A 377 -13.41 -47.52 19.93
CA ALA A 377 -14.62 -46.75 19.55
C ALA A 377 -14.56 -46.17 18.12
N LEU A 378 -13.38 -45.77 17.64
CA LEU A 378 -13.18 -45.33 16.27
C LEU A 378 -13.22 -46.47 15.26
N ILE A 379 -12.66 -47.64 15.59
CA ILE A 379 -12.77 -48.86 14.79
C ILE A 379 -14.24 -49.31 14.70
N GLU A 380 -14.95 -49.35 15.84
CA GLU A 380 -16.40 -49.62 15.87
C GLU A 380 -17.19 -48.63 14.99
N LEU A 381 -16.88 -47.31 15.09
CA LEU A 381 -17.50 -46.31 14.22
C LEU A 381 -17.27 -46.58 12.75
N SER A 382 -16.02 -46.91 12.39
CA SER A 382 -15.65 -47.25 10.99
C SER A 382 -16.46 -48.44 10.48
N ILE A 383 -16.57 -49.48 11.27
CA ILE A 383 -17.39 -50.68 10.97
C ILE A 383 -18.87 -50.29 10.83
N CYS A 384 -19.40 -49.53 11.81
CA CYS A 384 -20.81 -49.14 11.78
C CYS A 384 -21.16 -48.25 10.57
N ILE A 385 -20.23 -47.42 10.10
CA ILE A 385 -20.43 -46.63 8.85
C ILE A 385 -20.36 -47.58 7.66
N ALA A 386 -19.42 -48.52 7.59
CA ALA A 386 -19.31 -49.43 6.46
C ALA A 386 -20.54 -50.32 6.33
N GLU A 387 -21.01 -50.86 7.41
CA GLU A 387 -22.13 -51.80 7.47
C GLU A 387 -23.51 -51.16 7.64
N GLY A 388 -23.60 -49.85 7.88
CA GLY A 388 -24.88 -49.15 8.16
C GLY A 388 -25.48 -49.53 9.51
N ALA A 389 -24.62 -49.85 10.52
CA ALA A 389 -25.03 -50.30 11.86
C ALA A 389 -25.16 -49.10 12.82
N LYS A 390 -25.48 -49.43 14.13
CA LYS A 390 -25.55 -48.41 15.17
C LYS A 390 -24.25 -48.33 15.96
N TRP A 391 -23.59 -47.20 15.93
CA TRP A 391 -22.41 -46.95 16.77
C TRP A 391 -22.77 -46.90 18.26
N LEU A 392 -21.96 -47.58 19.06
CA LEU A 392 -22.18 -47.82 20.51
C LEU A 392 -23.59 -48.33 20.81
N GLY A 393 -24.18 -49.12 19.88
CA GLY A 393 -25.53 -49.66 19.99
C GLY A 393 -26.67 -48.64 19.96
N ARG A 394 -26.38 -47.35 19.79
CA ARG A 394 -27.33 -46.27 19.99
C ARG A 394 -27.55 -45.40 18.71
N TRP A 395 -26.48 -44.92 18.12
CA TRP A 395 -26.57 -43.91 17.04
C TRP A 395 -26.48 -44.58 15.66
N ALA A 396 -27.52 -44.47 14.90
CA ALA A 396 -27.55 -45.01 13.53
C ALA A 396 -26.52 -44.30 12.64
N CYS A 397 -25.71 -45.05 11.90
CA CYS A 397 -24.75 -44.55 10.96
C CYS A 397 -25.28 -44.70 9.53
N ALA A 398 -25.14 -43.66 8.73
CA ALA A 398 -25.39 -43.75 7.29
C ALA A 398 -24.29 -44.62 6.64
N PRO A 399 -24.67 -45.60 5.76
CA PRO A 399 -23.67 -46.44 5.09
C PRO A 399 -22.74 -45.61 4.19
N GLY A 400 -21.42 -45.89 4.24
CA GLY A 400 -20.44 -45.14 3.49
C GLY A 400 -19.06 -45.75 3.48
N ARG A 401 -18.14 -45.19 2.70
CA ARG A 401 -16.72 -45.55 2.73
C ARG A 401 -15.98 -44.83 3.84
N VAL A 402 -15.00 -45.48 4.42
CA VAL A 402 -14.17 -44.99 5.52
C VAL A 402 -12.70 -45.13 5.14
N LEU A 403 -11.92 -44.05 5.32
CA LEU A 403 -10.47 -44.11 5.37
C LEU A 403 -10.05 -44.02 6.85
N TYR A 404 -9.49 -45.09 7.37
CA TYR A 404 -8.97 -45.15 8.74
C TYR A 404 -7.46 -44.95 8.76
N VAL A 405 -7.00 -43.79 9.21
CA VAL A 405 -5.58 -43.46 9.32
C VAL A 405 -5.05 -43.91 10.68
N ASN A 406 -4.20 -44.95 10.68
CA ASN A 406 -3.59 -45.49 11.88
C ASN A 406 -2.15 -44.98 12.03
N LEU A 407 -1.89 -44.26 13.12
CA LEU A 407 -0.58 -43.68 13.45
C LEU A 407 0.10 -44.32 14.68
N GLU A 408 -0.59 -45.22 15.38
CA GLU A 408 -0.11 -45.76 16.65
C GLU A 408 0.25 -47.27 16.60
N LEU A 409 -0.47 -48.04 15.80
CA LEU A 409 -0.35 -49.49 15.81
C LEU A 409 0.43 -50.00 14.58
N ASP A 410 1.14 -51.11 14.76
CA ASP A 410 1.59 -51.86 13.60
C ASP A 410 0.39 -52.41 12.78
N ARG A 411 0.65 -52.73 11.52
CA ARG A 411 -0.40 -53.13 10.57
C ARG A 411 -1.13 -54.41 11.06
N ALA A 412 -0.41 -55.40 11.56
CA ALA A 412 -1.02 -56.66 12.01
C ALA A 412 -1.95 -56.44 13.20
N SER A 413 -1.49 -55.71 14.23
CA SER A 413 -2.30 -55.33 15.39
C SER A 413 -3.54 -54.56 15.04
N CYS A 414 -3.45 -53.63 14.04
CA CYS A 414 -4.60 -52.88 13.56
C CYS A 414 -5.65 -53.81 12.92
N LEU A 415 -5.24 -54.68 12.00
CA LEU A 415 -6.14 -55.61 11.33
C LEU A 415 -6.82 -56.59 12.33
N HIS A 416 -6.07 -57.13 13.28
CA HIS A 416 -6.65 -57.99 14.33
C HIS A 416 -7.69 -57.25 15.17
N ARG A 417 -7.46 -55.97 15.52
CA ARG A 417 -8.47 -55.18 16.25
C ARG A 417 -9.76 -54.99 15.46
N PHE A 418 -9.68 -54.78 14.15
CA PHE A 418 -10.89 -54.74 13.29
C PHE A 418 -11.64 -56.06 13.37
N ALA A 419 -10.94 -57.19 13.23
CA ALA A 419 -11.56 -58.52 13.33
C ALA A 419 -12.20 -58.77 14.69
N ASP A 420 -11.51 -58.42 15.79
CA ASP A 420 -12.01 -58.58 17.15
C ASP A 420 -13.28 -57.71 17.38
N VAL A 421 -13.30 -56.47 16.83
CA VAL A 421 -14.48 -55.58 17.00
C VAL A 421 -15.65 -56.08 16.14
N TYR A 422 -15.42 -56.56 14.90
CA TYR A 422 -16.49 -57.24 14.11
C TYR A 422 -17.09 -58.42 14.85
N GLN A 423 -16.25 -59.27 15.45
CA GLN A 423 -16.69 -60.40 16.25
C GLN A 423 -17.48 -59.95 17.47
N ALA A 424 -17.00 -58.92 18.22
CA ALA A 424 -17.67 -58.38 19.41
C ALA A 424 -19.02 -57.77 19.10
N LEU A 425 -19.17 -57.14 17.96
CA LEU A 425 -20.43 -56.58 17.49
C LEU A 425 -21.42 -57.63 16.93
N GLY A 426 -20.92 -58.84 16.63
CA GLY A 426 -21.73 -59.86 15.98
C GLY A 426 -22.21 -59.49 14.58
N LEU A 427 -21.47 -58.61 13.90
CA LEU A 427 -21.78 -58.18 12.56
C LEU A 427 -21.04 -59.04 11.54
N PRO A 428 -21.70 -59.47 10.44
CA PRO A 428 -21.01 -60.07 9.32
C PRO A 428 -20.20 -59.00 8.55
N PRO A 429 -18.99 -59.32 8.07
CA PRO A 429 -18.13 -58.36 7.37
C PRO A 429 -18.54 -58.22 5.86
N ASP A 430 -19.81 -57.90 5.62
CA ASP A 430 -20.38 -57.85 4.29
C ASP A 430 -19.86 -56.69 3.41
N HIS A 431 -19.44 -55.61 4.10
CA HIS A 431 -18.97 -54.39 3.42
C HIS A 431 -17.58 -53.94 3.87
N VAL A 432 -16.72 -54.91 4.23
CA VAL A 432 -15.33 -54.64 4.66
C VAL A 432 -14.52 -53.93 3.59
N ASP A 433 -14.88 -54.08 2.30
CA ASP A 433 -14.35 -53.40 1.14
C ASP A 433 -14.57 -51.83 1.17
N ARG A 434 -15.43 -51.36 2.04
CA ARG A 434 -15.65 -49.92 2.27
C ARG A 434 -14.69 -49.29 3.27
N ILE A 435 -13.82 -50.08 3.90
CA ILE A 435 -12.85 -49.61 4.88
C ILE A 435 -11.45 -49.70 4.27
N ASP A 436 -10.86 -48.54 3.98
CA ASP A 436 -9.47 -48.38 3.57
C ASP A 436 -8.59 -48.03 4.80
N LEU A 437 -7.35 -48.60 4.87
CA LEU A 437 -6.41 -48.41 5.99
C LEU A 437 -5.13 -47.72 5.53
#